data_a3ba1ee1eff195a50d9c1b798ec6b4fb
#
_entry.id   a3ba1ee1eff195a50d9c1b798ec6b4fb
#
_cell.length_a   1.000
_cell.length_b   1.000
_cell.length_c   1.000
_cell.angle_alpha   90.00
_cell.angle_beta   90.00
_cell.angle_gamma   90.00
#
_symmetry.space_group_name_H-M   'P 1'
#
loop_
_entity.id
_entity.type
_entity.pdbx_description
1 polymer ?
#
loop_
_entity_poly.entity_id
_entity_poly.type
_entity_poly.pdbx_seq_one_letter_code
_entity_poly.pdbx_strand_id
1 'polypeptide(L)'
;MKFDRLDIYHVAMPLIYPWRTSYGEDYYIHAVLVKVTDGDTVAWSESSPLHAPTYLTESAGGVFYLLSEIMGPQIVGREFEDADDLNKMLSVVKGNTFAKAALETDDLRIYQARV
;
A
#
# COMPACT_ATOMS: atom_id res chain seq x y z
N MET A 1 -9.19 4.72 16.01
CA MET A 1 -7.89 4.21 15.54
C MET A 1 -7.15 5.34 14.84
N LYS A 2 -5.85 5.33 14.96
CA LYS A 2 -5.02 6.38 14.36
C LYS A 2 -3.68 5.78 13.94
N PHE A 3 -3.23 6.09 12.73
CA PHE A 3 -1.88 5.73 12.31
C PHE A 3 -0.92 6.82 12.78
N ASP A 4 -0.10 6.50 13.76
CA ASP A 4 0.90 7.45 14.28
C ASP A 4 2.04 7.64 13.30
N ARG A 5 2.38 6.59 12.56
CA ARG A 5 3.50 6.60 11.62
C ARG A 5 3.25 5.63 10.47
N LEU A 6 3.63 6.04 9.29
CA LEU A 6 3.69 5.21 8.08
C LEU A 6 5.14 5.16 7.60
N ASP A 7 5.64 3.95 7.39
CA ASP A 7 6.92 3.72 6.71
C ASP A 7 6.61 2.98 5.40
N ILE A 8 7.02 3.55 4.30
CA ILE A 8 6.68 3.06 2.97
C ILE A 8 7.97 2.75 2.22
N TYR A 9 8.08 1.52 1.70
CA TYR A 9 9.27 1.04 1.02
C TYR A 9 8.91 0.55 -0.38
N HIS A 10 9.65 1.01 -1.37
CA HIS A 10 9.58 0.43 -2.72
C HIS A 10 10.78 -0.49 -2.87
N VAL A 11 10.52 -1.78 -3.01
CA VAL A 11 11.57 -2.80 -3.12
C VAL A 11 11.50 -3.51 -4.47
N ALA A 12 12.64 -3.96 -4.95
CA ALA A 12 12.74 -4.77 -6.16
C ALA A 12 13.54 -6.02 -5.82
N MET A 13 12.89 -7.18 -5.97
CA MET A 13 13.50 -8.47 -5.65
C MET A 13 13.93 -9.15 -6.94
N PRO A 14 15.25 -9.48 -7.12
CA PRO A 14 15.68 -10.17 -8.30
C PRO A 14 15.11 -11.59 -8.33
N LEU A 15 14.72 -12.02 -9.52
CA LEU A 15 14.23 -13.37 -9.77
C LEU A 15 15.39 -14.27 -10.21
N ILE A 16 15.36 -15.54 -9.79
CA ILE A 16 16.31 -16.55 -10.24
C ILE A 16 16.11 -16.80 -11.73
N TYR A 17 14.85 -16.87 -12.18
CA TYR A 17 14.48 -16.99 -13.58
C TYR A 17 13.53 -15.84 -13.93
N PRO A 18 13.64 -15.26 -15.15
CA PRO A 18 12.71 -14.21 -15.55
C PRO A 18 11.28 -14.75 -15.62
N TRP A 19 10.33 -13.93 -15.16
CA TRP A 19 8.92 -14.23 -15.25
C TRP A 19 8.40 -13.77 -16.62
N ARG A 20 8.02 -14.72 -17.44
CA ARG A 20 7.53 -14.48 -18.80
C ARG A 20 6.04 -14.48 -18.83
N THR A 21 5.47 -13.43 -19.40
CA THR A 21 4.04 -13.30 -19.63
C THR A 21 3.79 -12.81 -21.05
N SER A 22 2.51 -12.73 -21.45
CA SER A 22 2.15 -12.12 -22.73
C SER A 22 2.48 -10.62 -22.78
N TYR A 23 2.79 -10.01 -21.64
CA TYR A 23 3.11 -8.58 -21.52
C TYR A 23 4.63 -8.31 -21.51
N GLY A 24 5.46 -9.34 -21.49
CA GLY A 24 6.91 -9.22 -21.50
C GLY A 24 7.62 -10.14 -20.51
N GLU A 25 8.86 -9.82 -20.19
CA GLU A 25 9.67 -10.54 -19.22
C GLU A 25 10.03 -9.62 -18.06
N ASP A 26 9.85 -10.10 -16.83
CA ASP A 26 10.25 -9.40 -15.62
C ASP A 26 11.43 -10.12 -14.98
N TYR A 27 12.50 -9.39 -14.72
CA TYR A 27 13.69 -9.88 -14.02
C TYR A 27 13.65 -9.57 -12.53
N TYR A 28 12.77 -8.69 -12.12
CA TYR A 28 12.57 -8.27 -10.74
C TYR A 28 11.09 -8.25 -10.42
N ILE A 29 10.76 -8.60 -9.19
CA ILE A 29 9.41 -8.35 -8.66
C ILE A 29 9.49 -7.05 -7.86
N HIS A 30 8.69 -6.07 -8.25
CA HIS A 30 8.54 -4.83 -7.53
C HIS A 30 7.39 -4.93 -6.54
N ALA A 31 7.61 -4.44 -5.34
CA ALA A 31 6.58 -4.39 -4.31
C ALA A 31 6.70 -3.11 -3.50
N VAL A 32 5.57 -2.62 -3.02
CA VAL A 32 5.52 -1.54 -2.07
C VAL A 32 5.11 -2.12 -0.72
N LEU A 33 5.97 -2.01 0.28
CA LEU A 33 5.71 -2.48 1.62
C LEU A 33 5.29 -1.28 2.47
N VAL A 34 4.23 -1.47 3.25
CA VAL A 34 3.68 -0.42 4.10
C VAL A 34 3.67 -0.90 5.54
N LYS A 35 4.40 -0.22 6.39
CA LYS A 35 4.42 -0.46 7.82
C LYS A 35 3.63 0.64 8.50
N VAL A 36 2.64 0.25 9.28
CA VAL A 36 1.81 1.18 10.06
C VAL A 36 2.09 0.96 11.54
N THR A 37 2.22 2.05 12.27
CA THR A 37 2.37 2.03 13.71
C THR A 37 1.21 2.79 14.35
N ASP A 38 0.56 2.16 15.32
CA ASP A 38 -0.47 2.78 16.15
C ASP A 38 -0.18 2.41 17.62
N GLY A 39 0.43 3.34 18.35
CA GLY A 39 0.93 3.06 19.68
C GLY A 39 2.00 1.97 19.66
N ASP A 40 1.77 0.88 20.38
CA ASP A 40 2.68 -0.28 20.43
C ASP A 40 2.35 -1.33 19.37
N THR A 41 1.30 -1.11 18.59
CA THR A 41 0.86 -2.07 17.58
C THR A 41 1.45 -1.71 16.23
N VAL A 42 2.01 -2.71 15.56
CA VAL A 42 2.61 -2.57 14.22
C VAL A 42 1.95 -3.56 13.29
N ALA A 43 1.66 -3.12 12.07
CA ALA A 43 1.16 -3.98 11.01
C ALA A 43 1.91 -3.70 9.71
N TRP A 44 2.03 -4.74 8.88
CA TRP A 44 2.63 -4.66 7.56
C TRP A 44 1.63 -5.08 6.51
N SER A 45 1.69 -4.43 5.37
CA SER A 45 0.98 -4.83 4.17
C SER A 45 1.88 -4.72 2.96
N GLU A 46 1.43 -5.26 1.85
CA GLU A 46 2.14 -5.24 0.58
C GLU A 46 1.18 -4.85 -0.53
N SER A 47 1.67 -4.05 -1.47
CA SER A 47 0.98 -3.75 -2.71
C SER A 47 1.93 -4.04 -3.85
N SER A 48 1.54 -4.94 -4.75
CA SER A 48 2.44 -5.46 -5.78
C SER A 48 1.82 -5.38 -7.18
N PRO A 49 1.46 -4.18 -7.67
CA PRO A 49 1.17 -4.04 -9.08
C PRO A 49 2.48 -4.20 -9.87
N LEU A 50 2.39 -4.41 -11.16
CA LEU A 50 3.59 -4.54 -11.98
C LEU A 50 4.41 -3.24 -11.95
N HIS A 51 5.70 -3.37 -12.28
CA HIS A 51 6.60 -2.22 -12.38
C HIS A 51 6.04 -1.12 -13.28
N ALA A 52 5.48 -1.50 -14.43
CA ALA A 52 4.85 -0.58 -15.38
C ALA A 52 3.36 -0.91 -15.53
N PRO A 53 2.51 0.07 -15.85
CA PRO A 53 1.06 -0.15 -15.95
C PRO A 53 0.69 -0.82 -17.28
N THR A 54 1.25 -1.99 -17.55
CA THR A 54 1.04 -2.74 -18.80
C THR A 54 -0.12 -3.72 -18.73
N TYR A 55 -0.52 -4.11 -17.52
CA TYR A 55 -1.66 -4.99 -17.27
C TYR A 55 -2.78 -4.25 -16.54
N LEU A 56 -2.43 -3.47 -15.53
CA LEU A 56 -3.35 -2.66 -14.74
C LEU A 56 -3.00 -1.18 -14.94
N THR A 57 -3.90 -0.30 -14.51
CA THR A 57 -3.68 1.14 -14.55
C THR A 57 -2.73 1.64 -13.47
N GLU A 58 -2.43 0.81 -12.48
CA GLU A 58 -1.52 1.13 -11.39
C GLU A 58 -0.16 0.49 -11.62
N SER A 59 0.89 1.11 -11.06
CA SER A 59 2.26 0.62 -11.08
C SER A 59 2.87 0.75 -9.69
N ALA A 60 3.94 -0.01 -9.42
CA ALA A 60 4.62 0.03 -8.14
C ALA A 60 5.12 1.44 -7.80
N GLY A 61 5.75 2.12 -8.76
CA GLY A 61 6.19 3.50 -8.56
C GLY A 61 5.05 4.47 -8.29
N GLY A 62 3.93 4.30 -8.99
CA GLY A 62 2.71 5.10 -8.79
C GLY A 62 2.11 4.87 -7.40
N VAL A 63 2.02 3.63 -6.96
CA VAL A 63 1.55 3.29 -5.61
C VAL A 63 2.46 3.92 -4.55
N PHE A 64 3.76 3.80 -4.72
CA PHE A 64 4.72 4.39 -3.79
C PHE A 64 4.55 5.92 -3.71
N TYR A 65 4.42 6.58 -4.85
CA TYR A 65 4.20 8.03 -4.90
C TYR A 65 2.92 8.43 -4.16
N LEU A 66 1.81 7.76 -4.47
CA LEU A 66 0.51 8.09 -3.88
C LEU A 66 0.50 7.88 -2.37
N LEU A 67 1.08 6.79 -1.89
CA LEU A 67 1.15 6.51 -0.46
C LEU A 67 2.04 7.50 0.26
N SER A 68 3.19 7.84 -0.33
CA SER A 68 4.18 8.71 0.31
C SER A 68 3.76 10.18 0.29
N GLU A 69 3.26 10.67 -0.84
CA GLU A 69 3.09 12.10 -1.08
C GLU A 69 1.65 12.58 -0.98
N ILE A 70 0.67 11.69 -1.20
CA ILE A 70 -0.74 12.08 -1.27
C ILE A 70 -1.54 11.48 -0.12
N MET A 71 -1.63 10.15 -0.05
CA MET A 71 -2.50 9.47 0.92
C MET A 71 -1.93 9.48 2.33
N GLY A 72 -0.64 9.18 2.48
CA GLY A 72 0.00 9.14 3.79
C GLY A 72 -0.18 10.45 4.56
N PRO A 73 0.15 11.61 3.98
CA PRO A 73 -0.05 12.89 4.65
C PRO A 73 -1.49 13.18 5.05
N GLN A 74 -2.46 12.61 4.35
CA GLN A 74 -3.88 12.81 4.68
C GLN A 74 -4.33 12.05 5.92
N ILE A 75 -3.76 10.88 6.17
CA ILE A 75 -4.27 9.97 7.20
C ILE A 75 -3.39 9.87 8.45
N VAL A 76 -2.09 10.13 8.34
CA VAL A 76 -1.19 10.07 9.50
C VAL A 76 -1.62 11.09 10.55
N GLY A 77 -1.80 10.61 11.77
CA GLY A 77 -2.18 11.44 12.92
C GLY A 77 -3.67 11.77 13.00
N ARG A 78 -4.49 11.30 12.05
CA ARG A 78 -5.93 11.53 12.09
C ARG A 78 -6.66 10.33 12.66
N GLU A 79 -7.70 10.60 13.45
CA GLU A 79 -8.58 9.58 14.01
C GLU A 79 -9.54 9.07 12.95
N PHE A 80 -9.79 7.77 12.95
CA PHE A 80 -10.85 7.13 12.18
C PHE A 80 -11.37 5.91 12.96
N GLU A 81 -12.63 5.54 12.74
CA GLU A 81 -13.26 4.48 13.53
C GLU A 81 -12.99 3.09 12.98
N ASP A 82 -13.09 2.94 11.66
CA ASP A 82 -13.03 1.64 10.98
C ASP A 82 -12.50 1.80 9.54
N ALA A 83 -12.46 0.68 8.83
CA ALA A 83 -12.00 0.67 7.43
C ALA A 83 -12.90 1.49 6.52
N ASP A 84 -14.20 1.54 6.78
CA ASP A 84 -15.13 2.34 5.99
C ASP A 84 -14.83 3.83 6.14
N ASP A 85 -14.54 4.26 7.36
CA ASP A 85 -14.18 5.64 7.66
C ASP A 85 -12.84 6.01 7.00
N LEU A 86 -11.86 5.10 7.07
CA LEU A 86 -10.59 5.27 6.38
C LEU A 86 -10.80 5.41 4.87
N ASN A 87 -11.63 4.56 4.27
CA ASN A 87 -11.92 4.62 2.85
C ASN A 87 -12.62 5.92 2.44
N LYS A 88 -13.46 6.48 3.30
CA LYS A 88 -14.04 7.81 3.06
C LYS A 88 -12.97 8.89 3.02
N MET A 89 -12.00 8.83 3.92
CA MET A 89 -10.88 9.78 3.93
C MET A 89 -10.06 9.68 2.63
N LEU A 90 -9.89 8.47 2.10
CA LEU A 90 -9.12 8.22 0.89
C LEU A 90 -9.92 8.45 -0.41
N SER A 91 -11.21 8.70 -0.32
CA SER A 91 -12.09 8.83 -1.50
C SER A 91 -11.77 10.05 -2.37
N VAL A 92 -11.04 11.02 -1.85
CA VAL A 92 -10.56 12.17 -2.63
C VAL A 92 -9.60 11.73 -3.72
N VAL A 93 -8.91 10.62 -3.55
CA VAL A 93 -8.09 10.00 -4.59
C VAL A 93 -8.99 9.09 -5.41
N LYS A 94 -9.07 9.34 -6.71
CA LYS A 94 -9.91 8.56 -7.62
C LYS A 94 -9.17 7.31 -8.08
N GLY A 95 -9.88 6.17 -8.11
CA GLY A 95 -9.26 4.90 -8.49
C GLY A 95 -8.16 4.47 -7.54
N ASN A 96 -7.07 3.93 -8.07
CA ASN A 96 -5.87 3.54 -7.32
C ASN A 96 -6.17 2.58 -6.17
N THR A 97 -6.93 1.53 -6.49
CA THR A 97 -7.41 0.56 -5.50
C THR A 97 -6.28 -0.25 -4.87
N PHE A 98 -5.19 -0.51 -5.60
CA PHE A 98 -4.03 -1.23 -5.04
C PHE A 98 -3.36 -0.42 -3.93
N ALA A 99 -3.22 0.88 -4.12
CA ALA A 99 -2.67 1.76 -3.08
C ALA A 99 -3.59 1.82 -1.86
N LYS A 100 -4.89 1.99 -2.09
CA LYS A 100 -5.90 2.06 -1.02
C LYS A 100 -5.99 0.76 -0.23
N ALA A 101 -5.90 -0.38 -0.93
CA ALA A 101 -5.98 -1.70 -0.31
C ALA A 101 -4.83 -1.95 0.67
N ALA A 102 -3.63 -1.41 0.41
CA ALA A 102 -2.51 -1.54 1.33
C ALA A 102 -2.84 -0.92 2.70
N LEU A 103 -3.41 0.27 2.70
CA LEU A 103 -3.78 0.97 3.93
C LEU A 103 -4.95 0.30 4.64
N GLU A 104 -5.95 -0.16 3.89
CA GLU A 104 -7.09 -0.89 4.46
C GLU A 104 -6.63 -2.20 5.09
N THR A 105 -5.73 -2.93 4.45
CA THR A 105 -5.17 -4.16 5.00
C THR A 105 -4.44 -3.90 6.32
N ASP A 106 -3.66 -2.84 6.39
CA ASP A 106 -2.96 -2.46 7.62
C ASP A 106 -3.95 -2.13 8.74
N ASP A 107 -5.01 -1.40 8.43
CA ASP A 107 -6.06 -1.09 9.40
C ASP A 107 -6.69 -2.36 9.97
N LEU A 108 -7.07 -3.29 9.10
CA LEU A 108 -7.68 -4.55 9.51
C LEU A 108 -6.72 -5.40 10.35
N ARG A 109 -5.43 -5.40 10.03
CA ARG A 109 -4.42 -6.13 10.79
C ARG A 109 -4.22 -5.55 12.18
N ILE A 110 -4.21 -4.24 12.30
CA ILE A 110 -4.12 -3.58 13.62
C ILE A 110 -5.35 -3.90 14.45
N TYR A 111 -6.53 -3.84 13.85
CA TYR A 111 -7.77 -4.22 14.51
C TYR A 111 -7.70 -5.64 15.06
N GLN A 112 -7.28 -6.60 14.23
CA GLN A 112 -7.15 -8.00 14.64
C GLN A 112 -6.15 -8.19 15.78
N ALA A 113 -5.05 -7.46 15.78
CA ALA A 113 -4.03 -7.56 16.82
C ALA A 113 -4.53 -7.10 18.19
N ARG A 114 -5.60 -6.31 18.23
CA ARG A 114 -6.15 -5.72 19.47
C ARG A 114 -7.37 -6.45 20.02
N VAL A 115 -7.93 -7.40 19.28
CA VAL A 115 -9.14 -8.11 19.70
C VAL A 115 -8.85 -9.37 20.50
#